data_63bc3c421eb41a8f37af6691b68a8262
#
_entry.id   63bc3c421eb41a8f37af6691b68a8262
#
_cell.length_a   1.000
_cell.length_b   1.000
_cell.length_c   1.000
_cell.angle_alpha   90.00
_cell.angle_beta   90.00
_cell.angle_gamma   90.00
#
_symmetry.space_group_name_H-M   'P 1'
#
loop_
_entity.id
_entity.type
_entity.pdbx_description
1 polymer ?
#
loop_
_entity_poly.entity_id
_entity_poly.type
_entity_poly.pdbx_seq_one_letter_code
_entity_poly.pdbx_strand_id
1 'polypeptide(L)'
;MLENSRGAHESGPRLHPRFSWGTTLLVSLVMLLPCVWQSRIQSIDLSSHIYNAWLASLIAQNQAPGLWLAHQANNVLFDLLLAGLLPYFGAAATQQIAVGLAVLVFSWGAILLISHRRPQNWWFVLPSVAALSYGFIFQVGFFNFYLGLGICFWYLALFFSGRWQKRLLITPLLALAWLAHPLPVLWAAGLALYTAVAERVPAPARLPLAGVAVVVLLGVHFWLRVAYHGVWSIDQAWFATGANQLLLFDRKYSVPYALLLAAWVMMLWGLVKERRLRAIVGDLMFQRWLLAAAAVSMIPAIITFPQYALPLSFVTSRLSLGAGVLLAALLAQVQPKRGEKVVLTLSALIFFGFVFRDAQKLNRIEDQLDVVVAQLPRNSRVIGFLRIPSKPIPPLLHAVDRACIGHCFSYASYEPSSRQFRVRVAEGSPIVMADYDDVASVETGEYVVKAGDLPVFLVYLCGPDRQQVCSHQLREGEVIDSVASVHEPE
;
A
#
# COMPACT_ATOMS: atom_id res chain seq x y z
N MET A 1 -68.56 15.28 1.00
CA MET A 1 -67.79 14.11 0.55
C MET A 1 -66.31 14.48 0.68
N LEU A 2 -65.75 14.13 1.83
CA LEU A 2 -64.32 14.29 2.13
C LEU A 2 -63.76 12.89 2.19
N GLU A 3 -63.05 12.45 1.13
CA GLU A 3 -62.39 11.15 1.08
C GLU A 3 -60.89 11.27 1.18
N ASN A 4 -60.40 10.80 2.26
CA ASN A 4 -59.15 10.14 2.58
C ASN A 4 -58.06 10.11 1.47
N SER A 5 -57.06 10.97 1.61
CA SER A 5 -55.69 10.70 1.12
C SER A 5 -54.79 10.31 2.29
N ARG A 6 -54.94 9.06 2.79
CA ARG A 6 -53.99 8.45 3.74
C ARG A 6 -52.88 7.76 2.98
N GLY A 7 -51.65 8.26 3.17
CA GLY A 7 -50.53 7.41 3.42
C GLY A 7 -49.85 6.78 2.19
N ALA A 8 -49.13 7.55 1.38
CA ALA A 8 -47.92 7.03 0.78
C ALA A 8 -46.78 7.15 1.83
N HIS A 9 -46.58 6.10 2.62
CA HIS A 9 -45.33 5.91 3.35
C HIS A 9 -44.21 5.87 2.31
N GLU A 10 -43.54 6.98 2.08
CA GLU A 10 -42.23 7.01 1.45
C GLU A 10 -41.30 6.14 2.28
N SER A 11 -41.14 4.90 1.85
CA SER A 11 -40.06 4.05 2.30
C SER A 11 -38.77 4.75 1.88
N GLY A 12 -38.13 5.43 2.81
CA GLY A 12 -36.85 6.09 2.62
C GLY A 12 -35.85 5.14 1.91
N PRO A 13 -34.97 5.64 1.08
CA PRO A 13 -34.05 4.82 0.29
C PRO A 13 -33.31 3.86 1.21
N ARG A 14 -33.44 2.57 0.96
CA ARG A 14 -32.71 1.52 1.70
C ARG A 14 -31.22 1.72 1.46
N LEU A 15 -30.51 2.14 2.48
CA LEU A 15 -29.14 2.72 2.46
C LEU A 15 -28.01 1.69 2.34
N HIS A 16 -28.30 0.38 2.24
CA HIS A 16 -27.26 -0.64 2.14
C HIS A 16 -27.54 -1.64 1.02
N PRO A 17 -26.52 -1.95 0.19
CA PRO A 17 -26.63 -3.08 -0.75
C PRO A 17 -26.88 -4.35 0.08
N ARG A 18 -27.92 -5.11 -0.26
CA ARG A 18 -28.10 -6.44 0.31
C ARG A 18 -27.18 -7.40 -0.43
N PHE A 19 -25.97 -7.59 0.08
CA PHE A 19 -25.12 -8.68 -0.38
C PHE A 19 -25.70 -10.00 0.14
N SER A 20 -25.93 -10.96 -0.74
CA SER A 20 -26.21 -12.32 -0.29
C SER A 20 -24.93 -12.91 0.34
N TRP A 21 -25.08 -13.77 1.32
CA TRP A 21 -23.94 -14.47 1.92
C TRP A 21 -23.06 -15.17 0.87
N GLY A 22 -23.70 -15.82 -0.13
CA GLY A 22 -22.97 -16.47 -1.24
C GLY A 22 -22.16 -15.47 -2.07
N THR A 23 -22.69 -14.29 -2.39
CA THR A 23 -21.97 -13.26 -3.12
C THR A 23 -20.80 -12.72 -2.30
N THR A 24 -21.02 -12.46 -1.00
CA THR A 24 -19.96 -11.98 -0.11
C THR A 24 -18.83 -13.01 -0.01
N LEU A 25 -19.15 -14.28 0.18
CA LEU A 25 -18.17 -15.35 0.24
C LEU A 25 -17.39 -15.48 -1.08
N LEU A 26 -18.10 -15.53 -2.22
CA LEU A 26 -17.47 -15.65 -3.54
C LEU A 26 -16.49 -14.49 -3.81
N VAL A 27 -16.93 -13.24 -3.58
CA VAL A 27 -16.06 -12.05 -3.77
C VAL A 27 -14.86 -12.13 -2.85
N SER A 28 -15.05 -12.50 -1.57
CA SER A 28 -13.95 -12.65 -0.62
C SER A 28 -12.93 -13.70 -1.07
N LEU A 29 -13.40 -14.86 -1.53
CA LEU A 29 -12.53 -15.94 -2.03
C LEU A 29 -11.75 -15.49 -3.27
N VAL A 30 -12.42 -14.82 -4.22
CA VAL A 30 -11.73 -14.27 -5.42
C VAL A 30 -10.69 -13.22 -5.03
N MET A 31 -11.01 -12.34 -4.08
CA MET A 31 -10.05 -11.33 -3.59
C MET A 31 -8.88 -11.94 -2.85
N LEU A 32 -9.03 -13.07 -2.18
CA LEU A 32 -7.96 -13.76 -1.45
C LEU A 32 -7.09 -14.65 -2.34
N LEU A 33 -7.52 -14.97 -3.56
CA LEU A 33 -6.80 -15.89 -4.44
C LEU A 33 -5.32 -15.52 -4.63
N PRO A 34 -4.92 -14.24 -4.86
CA PRO A 34 -3.52 -13.90 -5.00
C PRO A 34 -2.68 -14.07 -3.72
N CYS A 35 -3.30 -14.14 -2.54
CA CYS A 35 -2.59 -14.39 -1.28
C CYS A 35 -2.18 -15.87 -1.12
N VAL A 36 -2.76 -16.79 -1.91
CA VAL A 36 -2.56 -18.23 -1.73
C VAL A 36 -2.12 -18.96 -3.01
N TRP A 37 -1.98 -18.25 -4.15
CA TRP A 37 -1.65 -18.88 -5.43
C TRP A 37 -0.17 -19.24 -5.62
N GLN A 38 0.71 -18.75 -4.73
CA GLN A 38 2.13 -19.07 -4.66
C GLN A 38 2.51 -19.38 -3.20
N SER A 39 3.66 -20.03 -3.01
CA SER A 39 4.16 -20.39 -1.67
C SER A 39 4.43 -19.17 -0.79
N ARG A 40 4.89 -18.05 -1.41
CA ARG A 40 5.16 -16.77 -0.72
C ARG A 40 4.43 -15.64 -1.43
N ILE A 41 3.89 -14.71 -0.65
CA ILE A 41 3.36 -13.46 -1.17
C ILE A 41 4.54 -12.57 -1.53
N GLN A 42 4.57 -12.14 -2.79
CA GLN A 42 5.58 -11.22 -3.31
C GLN A 42 5.16 -9.78 -3.03
N SER A 43 5.81 -9.19 -2.03
CA SER A 43 5.62 -7.81 -1.63
C SER A 43 6.85 -7.38 -0.85
N ILE A 44 7.51 -6.32 -1.28
CA ILE A 44 8.90 -5.98 -0.92
C ILE A 44 9.09 -5.90 0.59
N ASP A 45 8.37 -5.00 1.27
CA ASP A 45 8.53 -4.77 2.71
C ASP A 45 7.89 -5.87 3.57
N LEU A 46 7.06 -6.76 2.99
CA LEU A 46 6.46 -7.86 3.76
C LEU A 46 7.52 -8.77 4.37
N SER A 47 8.62 -9.00 3.65
CA SER A 47 9.74 -9.81 4.13
C SER A 47 10.41 -9.17 5.34
N SER A 48 10.57 -7.85 5.34
CA SER A 48 11.10 -7.09 6.47
C SER A 48 10.11 -7.08 7.65
N HIS A 49 8.83 -6.81 7.41
CA HIS A 49 7.81 -6.80 8.46
C HIS A 49 7.71 -8.14 9.23
N ILE A 50 7.69 -9.28 8.52
CA ILE A 50 7.63 -10.59 9.22
C ILE A 50 8.93 -10.91 9.94
N TYR A 51 10.08 -10.52 9.39
CA TYR A 51 11.38 -10.64 10.04
C TYR A 51 11.44 -9.80 11.32
N ASN A 52 10.98 -8.55 11.28
CA ASN A 52 10.93 -7.69 12.47
C ASN A 52 9.91 -8.16 13.52
N ALA A 53 8.82 -8.83 13.11
CA ALA A 53 7.95 -9.53 14.05
C ALA A 53 8.67 -10.69 14.76
N TRP A 54 9.54 -11.43 14.05
CA TRP A 54 10.41 -12.44 14.63
C TRP A 54 11.47 -11.83 15.55
N LEU A 55 12.16 -10.75 15.13
CA LEU A 55 13.09 -10.02 16.00
C LEU A 55 12.41 -9.53 17.28
N ALA A 56 11.19 -9.03 17.19
CA ALA A 56 10.41 -8.63 18.36
C ALA A 56 10.18 -9.79 19.35
N SER A 57 10.01 -11.02 18.86
CA SER A 57 9.91 -12.21 19.71
C SER A 57 11.23 -12.56 20.37
N LEU A 58 12.36 -12.39 19.69
CA LEU A 58 13.71 -12.59 20.26
C LEU A 58 14.04 -11.53 21.31
N ILE A 59 13.65 -10.26 21.08
CA ILE A 59 13.82 -9.18 22.06
C ILE A 59 13.07 -9.53 23.36
N ALA A 60 11.83 -10.01 23.26
CA ALA A 60 11.03 -10.43 24.40
C ALA A 60 11.66 -11.61 25.19
N GLN A 61 12.51 -12.42 24.54
CA GLN A 61 13.25 -13.54 25.11
C GLN A 61 14.69 -13.17 25.53
N ASN A 62 15.11 -11.90 25.39
CA ASN A 62 16.49 -11.42 25.57
C ASN A 62 17.53 -12.12 24.67
N GLN A 63 17.14 -12.52 23.46
CA GLN A 63 17.98 -13.22 22.48
C GLN A 63 18.42 -12.34 21.31
N ALA A 64 18.10 -11.04 21.33
CA ALA A 64 18.49 -10.08 20.30
C ALA A 64 19.33 -8.94 20.88
N PRO A 65 20.65 -9.15 21.09
CA PRO A 65 21.52 -8.16 21.71
C PRO A 65 21.60 -6.89 20.87
N GLY A 66 21.51 -5.72 21.54
CA GLY A 66 21.54 -4.41 20.90
C GLY A 66 20.23 -4.00 20.19
N LEU A 67 19.17 -4.80 20.29
CA LEU A 67 17.83 -4.44 19.82
C LEU A 67 16.85 -4.22 20.98
N TRP A 68 15.88 -3.35 20.77
CA TRP A 68 14.82 -3.06 21.73
C TRP A 68 13.50 -2.65 21.03
N LEU A 69 12.37 -2.71 21.77
CA LEU A 69 11.06 -2.32 21.26
C LEU A 69 10.70 -0.91 21.69
N ALA A 70 10.50 -0.03 20.71
CA ALA A 70 10.03 1.32 20.93
C ALA A 70 8.52 1.35 21.21
N HIS A 71 8.11 2.29 22.07
CA HIS A 71 6.69 2.61 22.23
C HIS A 71 6.22 3.41 21.04
N GLN A 72 5.32 2.86 20.25
CA GLN A 72 4.86 3.46 19.00
C GLN A 72 3.34 3.48 18.93
N ALA A 73 2.77 4.67 18.67
CA ALA A 73 1.33 4.91 18.67
C ALA A 73 0.72 4.95 17.25
N ASN A 74 1.53 4.78 16.21
CA ASN A 74 1.11 4.74 14.81
C ASN A 74 2.10 3.93 13.97
N ASN A 75 1.76 3.62 12.73
CA ASN A 75 2.55 2.80 11.81
C ASN A 75 2.96 1.45 12.42
N VAL A 76 2.04 0.78 13.13
CA VAL A 76 2.37 -0.40 13.95
C VAL A 76 1.27 -1.48 13.94
N LEU A 77 0.07 -1.20 13.44
CA LEU A 77 -1.07 -2.14 13.56
C LEU A 77 -0.81 -3.46 12.82
N PHE A 78 -0.23 -3.40 11.61
CA PHE A 78 0.10 -4.60 10.86
C PHE A 78 1.23 -5.40 11.52
N ASP A 79 2.23 -4.72 12.09
CA ASP A 79 3.33 -5.37 12.81
C ASP A 79 2.85 -6.05 14.10
N LEU A 80 1.87 -5.44 14.80
CA LEU A 80 1.22 -6.07 15.96
C LEU A 80 0.41 -7.31 15.56
N LEU A 81 -0.27 -7.25 14.39
CA LEU A 81 -1.00 -8.40 13.85
C LEU A 81 -0.03 -9.56 13.53
N LEU A 82 1.08 -9.27 12.87
CA LEU A 82 2.11 -10.27 12.57
C LEU A 82 2.70 -10.87 13.85
N ALA A 83 3.09 -10.02 14.81
CA ALA A 83 3.67 -10.46 16.08
C ALA A 83 2.69 -11.31 16.91
N GLY A 84 1.39 -10.99 16.86
CA GLY A 84 0.36 -11.77 17.54
C GLY A 84 0.06 -13.12 16.89
N LEU A 85 0.19 -13.24 15.57
CA LEU A 85 -0.08 -14.48 14.84
C LEU A 85 1.14 -15.42 14.78
N LEU A 86 2.35 -14.86 14.72
CA LEU A 86 3.58 -15.60 14.48
C LEU A 86 3.82 -16.80 15.43
N PRO A 87 3.58 -16.70 16.76
CA PRO A 87 3.79 -17.82 17.69
C PRO A 87 2.88 -19.02 17.42
N TYR A 88 1.72 -18.81 16.82
CA TYR A 88 0.71 -19.85 16.62
C TYR A 88 0.78 -20.49 15.24
N PHE A 89 1.16 -19.74 14.20
CA PHE A 89 1.05 -20.18 12.81
C PHE A 89 2.40 -20.29 12.09
N GLY A 90 3.49 -19.79 12.69
CA GLY A 90 4.78 -19.70 12.01
C GLY A 90 4.79 -18.63 10.92
N ALA A 91 5.96 -18.32 10.34
CA ALA A 91 6.15 -17.16 9.47
C ALA A 91 5.31 -17.24 8.17
N ALA A 92 5.26 -18.38 7.50
CA ALA A 92 4.58 -18.54 6.21
C ALA A 92 3.06 -18.32 6.31
N ALA A 93 2.38 -19.03 7.24
CA ALA A 93 0.94 -18.90 7.41
C ALA A 93 0.56 -17.53 8.02
N THR A 94 1.38 -16.98 8.90
CA THR A 94 1.18 -15.63 9.47
C THR A 94 1.10 -14.57 8.39
N GLN A 95 2.00 -14.58 7.40
CA GLN A 95 1.97 -13.64 6.28
C GLN A 95 0.68 -13.77 5.48
N GLN A 96 0.29 -15.01 5.11
CA GLN A 96 -0.93 -15.25 4.33
C GLN A 96 -2.19 -14.78 5.07
N ILE A 97 -2.30 -15.05 6.37
CA ILE A 97 -3.44 -14.63 7.20
C ILE A 97 -3.48 -13.12 7.36
N ALA A 98 -2.36 -12.49 7.74
CA ALA A 98 -2.32 -11.04 8.00
C ALA A 98 -2.57 -10.23 6.72
N VAL A 99 -1.94 -10.60 5.60
CA VAL A 99 -2.15 -9.96 4.30
C VAL A 99 -3.57 -10.22 3.81
N GLY A 100 -4.09 -11.44 3.93
CA GLY A 100 -5.47 -11.76 3.56
C GLY A 100 -6.49 -10.92 4.32
N LEU A 101 -6.30 -10.72 5.64
CA LEU A 101 -7.14 -9.82 6.44
C LEU A 101 -7.04 -8.37 5.94
N ALA A 102 -5.82 -7.87 5.66
CA ALA A 102 -5.64 -6.52 5.14
C ALA A 102 -6.34 -6.34 3.78
N VAL A 103 -6.24 -7.33 2.86
CA VAL A 103 -6.93 -7.33 1.56
C VAL A 103 -8.44 -7.31 1.74
N LEU A 104 -9.00 -8.10 2.65
CA LEU A 104 -10.45 -8.11 2.90
C LEU A 104 -10.92 -6.78 3.49
N VAL A 105 -10.20 -6.22 4.46
CA VAL A 105 -10.52 -4.90 5.04
C VAL A 105 -10.50 -3.82 3.97
N PHE A 106 -9.47 -3.77 3.12
CA PHE A 106 -9.36 -2.81 2.04
C PHE A 106 -10.45 -2.99 0.99
N SER A 107 -10.60 -4.18 0.45
CA SER A 107 -11.51 -4.47 -0.67
C SER A 107 -12.97 -4.23 -0.28
N TRP A 108 -13.40 -4.71 0.88
CA TRP A 108 -14.77 -4.49 1.35
C TRP A 108 -15.04 -3.04 1.74
N GLY A 109 -14.05 -2.34 2.31
CA GLY A 109 -14.16 -0.90 2.55
C GLY A 109 -14.37 -0.12 1.24
N ALA A 110 -13.57 -0.43 0.19
CA ALA A 110 -13.71 0.17 -1.13
C ALA A 110 -15.07 -0.18 -1.77
N ILE A 111 -15.49 -1.45 -1.75
CA ILE A 111 -16.78 -1.89 -2.29
C ILE A 111 -17.95 -1.18 -1.60
N LEU A 112 -17.93 -1.07 -0.28
CA LEU A 112 -18.97 -0.36 0.47
C LEU A 112 -19.02 1.13 0.13
N LEU A 113 -17.85 1.79 0.02
CA LEU A 113 -17.75 3.19 -0.36
C LEU A 113 -18.31 3.43 -1.77
N ILE A 114 -17.99 2.55 -2.73
CA ILE A 114 -18.44 2.64 -4.11
C ILE A 114 -19.95 2.37 -4.22
N SER A 115 -20.45 1.36 -3.52
CA SER A 115 -21.85 0.93 -3.60
C SER A 115 -22.81 1.86 -2.87
N HIS A 116 -22.31 2.80 -2.07
CA HIS A 116 -23.11 3.69 -1.21
C HIS A 116 -24.24 4.43 -1.95
N ARG A 117 -23.99 4.94 -3.15
CA ARG A 117 -25.01 5.72 -3.91
C ARG A 117 -25.85 4.89 -4.89
N ARG A 118 -25.35 3.75 -5.36
CA ARG A 118 -26.04 2.85 -6.29
C ARG A 118 -25.77 1.39 -5.96
N PRO A 119 -26.51 0.83 -5.00
CA PRO A 119 -26.29 -0.54 -4.53
C PRO A 119 -26.42 -1.63 -5.60
N GLN A 120 -27.03 -1.32 -6.73
CA GLN A 120 -27.29 -2.29 -7.80
C GLN A 120 -26.18 -2.41 -8.84
N ASN A 121 -25.28 -1.41 -8.91
CA ASN A 121 -24.31 -1.28 -10.02
C ASN A 121 -22.84 -1.49 -9.61
N TRP A 122 -22.56 -1.87 -8.36
CA TRP A 122 -21.18 -1.95 -7.86
C TRP A 122 -20.34 -3.08 -8.49
N TRP A 123 -20.97 -4.13 -8.96
CA TRP A 123 -20.27 -5.34 -9.42
C TRP A 123 -19.39 -5.12 -10.65
N PHE A 124 -19.71 -4.17 -11.52
CA PHE A 124 -18.89 -3.94 -12.73
C PHE A 124 -17.58 -3.21 -12.43
N VAL A 125 -17.45 -2.52 -11.27
CA VAL A 125 -16.20 -1.91 -10.83
C VAL A 125 -15.32 -2.88 -10.05
N LEU A 126 -15.78 -4.10 -9.74
CA LEU A 126 -14.97 -5.12 -9.07
C LEU A 126 -13.62 -5.39 -9.75
N PRO A 127 -13.51 -5.48 -11.08
CA PRO A 127 -12.21 -5.65 -11.73
C PRO A 127 -11.24 -4.52 -11.39
N SER A 128 -11.72 -3.27 -11.36
CA SER A 128 -10.91 -2.11 -10.94
C SER A 128 -10.51 -2.20 -9.47
N VAL A 129 -11.45 -2.53 -8.57
CA VAL A 129 -11.15 -2.68 -7.13
C VAL A 129 -10.14 -3.80 -6.91
N ALA A 130 -10.31 -4.94 -7.58
CA ALA A 130 -9.38 -6.06 -7.48
C ALA A 130 -7.96 -5.65 -7.93
N ALA A 131 -7.83 -5.01 -9.08
CA ALA A 131 -6.55 -4.55 -9.60
C ALA A 131 -5.90 -3.51 -8.66
N LEU A 132 -6.67 -2.54 -8.16
CA LEU A 132 -6.18 -1.54 -7.19
C LEU A 132 -5.77 -2.18 -5.85
N SER A 133 -6.48 -3.23 -5.41
CA SER A 133 -6.14 -3.95 -4.16
C SER A 133 -4.76 -4.61 -4.21
N TYR A 134 -4.30 -5.02 -5.39
CA TYR A 134 -3.01 -5.66 -5.60
C TYR A 134 -2.02 -4.79 -6.38
N GLY A 135 -2.32 -3.49 -6.47
CA GLY A 135 -1.52 -2.51 -7.17
C GLY A 135 -0.20 -2.18 -6.46
N PHE A 136 0.39 -1.07 -6.88
CA PHE A 136 1.71 -0.60 -6.45
C PHE A 136 1.91 -0.63 -4.93
N ILE A 137 0.95 -0.07 -4.16
CA ILE A 137 1.06 0.02 -2.70
C ILE A 137 1.10 -1.37 -2.04
N PHE A 138 0.34 -2.34 -2.55
CA PHE A 138 0.42 -3.72 -2.11
C PHE A 138 1.76 -4.36 -2.46
N GLN A 139 2.26 -4.15 -3.70
CA GLN A 139 3.49 -4.78 -4.18
C GLN A 139 4.75 -4.21 -3.48
N VAL A 140 4.73 -2.94 -3.11
CA VAL A 140 5.81 -2.36 -2.28
C VAL A 140 5.75 -2.87 -0.84
N GLY A 141 4.57 -3.22 -0.31
CA GLY A 141 4.44 -3.79 1.03
C GLY A 141 4.05 -2.78 2.11
N PHE A 142 3.51 -1.62 1.77
CA PHE A 142 3.11 -0.61 2.75
C PHE A 142 1.85 -1.02 3.53
N PHE A 143 1.89 -2.19 4.20
CA PHE A 143 0.70 -2.80 4.78
C PHE A 143 0.09 -2.02 5.94
N ASN A 144 0.87 -1.30 6.73
CA ASN A 144 0.30 -0.40 7.74
C ASN A 144 -0.54 0.71 7.08
N PHE A 145 -0.02 1.35 6.01
CA PHE A 145 -0.78 2.33 5.24
C PHE A 145 -2.00 1.69 4.56
N TYR A 146 -1.82 0.55 3.90
CA TYR A 146 -2.86 -0.16 3.16
C TYR A 146 -4.04 -0.56 4.05
N LEU A 147 -3.76 -1.14 5.21
CA LEU A 147 -4.77 -1.49 6.22
C LEU A 147 -5.48 -0.25 6.76
N GLY A 148 -4.72 0.80 7.09
CA GLY A 148 -5.26 2.09 7.53
C GLY A 148 -6.18 2.73 6.51
N LEU A 149 -5.82 2.69 5.22
CA LEU A 149 -6.67 3.20 4.13
C LEU A 149 -7.94 2.38 3.98
N GLY A 150 -7.83 1.05 4.07
CA GLY A 150 -8.99 0.15 4.08
C GLY A 150 -9.98 0.51 5.19
N ILE A 151 -9.51 0.68 6.43
CA ILE A 151 -10.34 1.11 7.57
C ILE A 151 -10.96 2.50 7.30
N CYS A 152 -10.21 3.42 6.69
CA CYS A 152 -10.72 4.73 6.30
C CYS A 152 -11.83 4.64 5.23
N PHE A 153 -11.80 3.67 4.32
CA PHE A 153 -12.91 3.46 3.38
C PHE A 153 -14.18 3.00 4.09
N TRP A 154 -14.08 2.10 5.08
CA TRP A 154 -15.21 1.75 5.95
C TRP A 154 -15.76 2.98 6.66
N TYR A 155 -14.86 3.78 7.28
CA TYR A 155 -15.26 5.02 7.94
C TYR A 155 -16.00 5.95 6.98
N LEU A 156 -15.44 6.23 5.78
CA LEU A 156 -16.06 7.13 4.81
C LEU A 156 -17.38 6.59 4.26
N ALA A 157 -17.49 5.28 3.99
CA ALA A 157 -18.73 4.66 3.55
C ALA A 157 -19.87 4.86 4.58
N LEU A 158 -19.57 4.63 5.86
CA LEU A 158 -20.50 4.82 6.96
C LEU A 158 -20.78 6.31 7.23
N PHE A 159 -19.75 7.16 7.15
CA PHE A 159 -19.88 8.61 7.34
C PHE A 159 -20.78 9.25 6.29
N PHE A 160 -20.65 8.87 5.03
CA PHE A 160 -21.47 9.41 3.94
C PHE A 160 -22.92 8.90 3.97
N SER A 161 -23.20 7.79 4.65
CA SER A 161 -24.54 7.21 4.77
C SER A 161 -25.30 7.63 6.04
N GLY A 162 -24.60 8.16 7.04
CA GLY A 162 -25.12 8.33 8.38
C GLY A 162 -25.75 9.69 8.69
N ARG A 163 -26.68 9.72 9.64
CA ARG A 163 -27.03 10.92 10.38
C ARG A 163 -25.85 11.32 11.28
N TRP A 164 -25.79 12.59 11.71
CA TRP A 164 -24.66 13.12 12.45
C TRP A 164 -24.33 12.34 13.74
N GLN A 165 -25.36 11.84 14.47
CA GLN A 165 -25.14 11.01 15.65
C GLN A 165 -24.43 9.69 15.32
N LYS A 166 -24.77 9.06 14.18
CA LYS A 166 -24.10 7.84 13.71
C LYS A 166 -22.67 8.12 13.29
N ARG A 167 -22.38 9.34 12.78
CA ARG A 167 -21.02 9.76 12.41
C ARG A 167 -20.08 9.80 13.63
N LEU A 168 -20.58 10.21 14.80
CA LEU A 168 -19.80 10.17 16.04
C LEU A 168 -19.46 8.73 16.47
N LEU A 169 -20.42 7.80 16.33
CA LEU A 169 -20.23 6.39 16.73
C LEU A 169 -19.16 5.67 15.90
N ILE A 170 -18.86 6.11 14.68
CA ILE A 170 -17.83 5.50 13.82
C ILE A 170 -16.45 6.14 13.98
N THR A 171 -16.32 7.23 14.76
CA THR A 171 -15.03 7.90 15.00
C THR A 171 -13.93 6.99 15.56
N PRO A 172 -14.22 5.96 16.40
CA PRO A 172 -13.21 5.00 16.84
C PRO A 172 -12.50 4.27 15.69
N LEU A 173 -13.10 4.14 14.50
CA LEU A 173 -12.42 3.60 13.32
C LEU A 173 -11.23 4.46 12.90
N LEU A 174 -11.29 5.79 13.10
CA LEU A 174 -10.14 6.66 12.83
C LEU A 174 -9.01 6.44 13.83
N ALA A 175 -9.29 6.12 15.09
CA ALA A 175 -8.27 5.76 16.07
C ALA A 175 -7.57 4.45 15.67
N LEU A 176 -8.33 3.44 15.24
CA LEU A 176 -7.77 2.19 14.73
C LEU A 176 -6.94 2.42 13.44
N ALA A 177 -7.44 3.26 12.53
CA ALA A 177 -6.72 3.63 11.32
C ALA A 177 -5.43 4.43 11.64
N TRP A 178 -5.45 5.27 12.70
CA TRP A 178 -4.27 6.00 13.17
C TRP A 178 -3.18 5.06 13.68
N LEU A 179 -3.56 4.03 14.43
CA LEU A 179 -2.63 2.99 14.87
C LEU A 179 -1.99 2.28 13.67
N ALA A 180 -2.74 2.12 12.57
CA ALA A 180 -2.21 1.60 11.33
C ALA A 180 -1.29 2.62 10.64
N HIS A 181 -1.79 3.81 10.29
CA HIS A 181 -0.96 4.86 9.66
C HIS A 181 -1.67 6.23 9.68
N PRO A 182 -0.97 7.34 10.04
CA PRO A 182 -1.60 8.66 10.15
C PRO A 182 -2.07 9.25 8.81
N LEU A 183 -1.38 9.00 7.70
CA LEU A 183 -1.70 9.63 6.41
C LEU A 183 -3.12 9.31 5.89
N PRO A 184 -3.61 8.05 5.89
CA PRO A 184 -5.01 7.76 5.53
C PRO A 184 -6.02 8.46 6.42
N VAL A 185 -5.71 8.62 7.72
CA VAL A 185 -6.60 9.29 8.68
C VAL A 185 -6.73 10.77 8.35
N LEU A 186 -5.61 11.46 8.10
CA LEU A 186 -5.62 12.88 7.71
C LEU A 186 -6.41 13.08 6.41
N TRP A 187 -6.19 12.21 5.42
CA TRP A 187 -6.92 12.21 4.16
C TRP A 187 -8.42 11.99 4.35
N ALA A 188 -8.82 10.96 5.10
CA ALA A 188 -10.23 10.63 5.35
C ALA A 188 -10.92 11.70 6.21
N ALA A 189 -10.27 12.22 7.24
CA ALA A 189 -10.78 13.30 8.07
C ALA A 189 -11.00 14.59 7.27
N GLY A 190 -10.06 14.94 6.39
CA GLY A 190 -10.20 16.08 5.48
C GLY A 190 -11.43 15.95 4.57
N LEU A 191 -11.64 14.77 3.95
CA LEU A 191 -12.81 14.49 3.13
C LEU A 191 -14.12 14.48 3.93
N ALA A 192 -14.10 13.96 5.14
CA ALA A 192 -15.26 13.95 6.04
C ALA A 192 -15.62 15.38 6.49
N LEU A 193 -14.62 16.18 6.88
CA LEU A 193 -14.81 17.58 7.26
C LEU A 193 -15.39 18.39 6.09
N TYR A 194 -14.76 18.29 4.90
CA TYR A 194 -15.28 18.93 3.70
C TYR A 194 -16.74 18.55 3.46
N THR A 195 -17.05 17.25 3.51
CA THR A 195 -18.42 16.74 3.30
C THR A 195 -19.40 17.32 4.32
N ALA A 196 -19.03 17.33 5.61
CA ALA A 196 -19.88 17.84 6.69
C ALA A 196 -20.21 19.34 6.53
N VAL A 197 -19.26 20.14 6.04
CA VAL A 197 -19.48 21.54 5.73
C VAL A 197 -20.28 21.70 4.43
N ALA A 198 -19.95 20.98 3.37
CA ALA A 198 -20.60 21.07 2.07
C ALA A 198 -22.08 20.63 2.10
N GLU A 199 -22.47 19.75 3.03
CA GLU A 199 -23.87 19.38 3.24
C GLU A 199 -24.69 20.51 3.90
N ARG A 200 -24.05 21.45 4.60
CA ARG A 200 -24.70 22.57 5.30
C ARG A 200 -24.82 23.83 4.44
N VAL A 201 -24.10 23.91 3.33
CA VAL A 201 -24.15 25.07 2.43
C VAL A 201 -25.02 24.77 1.19
N PRO A 202 -25.67 25.79 0.61
CA PRO A 202 -26.45 25.63 -0.62
C PRO A 202 -25.58 25.13 -1.77
N ALA A 203 -26.18 24.36 -2.68
CA ALA A 203 -25.44 23.72 -3.79
C ALA A 203 -24.52 24.66 -4.61
N PRO A 204 -24.91 25.91 -4.92
CA PRO A 204 -24.02 26.85 -5.62
C PRO A 204 -22.75 27.20 -4.85
N ALA A 205 -22.78 27.21 -3.51
CA ALA A 205 -21.64 27.56 -2.67
C ALA A 205 -20.64 26.41 -2.47
N ARG A 206 -20.98 25.17 -2.86
CA ARG A 206 -20.11 23.99 -2.67
C ARG A 206 -18.86 24.03 -3.54
N LEU A 207 -18.97 24.56 -4.77
CA LEU A 207 -17.81 24.68 -5.66
C LEU A 207 -16.81 25.73 -5.17
N PRO A 208 -17.21 26.96 -4.80
CA PRO A 208 -16.33 27.89 -4.07
C PRO A 208 -15.70 27.29 -2.83
N LEU A 209 -16.47 26.53 -2.02
CA LEU A 209 -15.94 25.84 -0.85
C LEU A 209 -14.85 24.81 -1.22
N ALA A 210 -15.03 24.05 -2.31
CA ALA A 210 -13.99 23.17 -2.83
C ALA A 210 -12.74 23.96 -3.24
N GLY A 211 -12.92 25.14 -3.87
CA GLY A 211 -11.83 26.06 -4.18
C GLY A 211 -11.04 26.49 -2.92
N VAL A 212 -11.75 26.85 -1.83
CA VAL A 212 -11.11 27.16 -0.54
C VAL A 212 -10.30 25.95 -0.02
N ALA A 213 -10.86 24.74 -0.09
CA ALA A 213 -10.14 23.54 0.34
C ALA A 213 -8.87 23.29 -0.50
N VAL A 214 -8.89 23.55 -1.82
CA VAL A 214 -7.71 23.50 -2.68
C VAL A 214 -6.67 24.55 -2.28
N VAL A 215 -7.08 25.77 -1.93
CA VAL A 215 -6.17 26.81 -1.43
C VAL A 215 -5.52 26.38 -0.10
N VAL A 216 -6.27 25.73 0.79
CA VAL A 216 -5.70 25.14 2.03
C VAL A 216 -4.67 24.07 1.70
N LEU A 217 -4.95 23.16 0.75
CA LEU A 217 -3.97 22.16 0.29
C LEU A 217 -2.71 22.81 -0.29
N LEU A 218 -2.86 23.91 -1.02
CA LEU A 218 -1.72 24.68 -1.52
C LEU A 218 -0.90 25.29 -0.38
N GLY A 219 -1.55 25.81 0.67
CA GLY A 219 -0.89 26.25 1.88
C GLY A 219 -0.09 25.12 2.56
N VAL A 220 -0.68 23.95 2.70
CA VAL A 220 -0.01 22.74 3.22
C VAL A 220 1.18 22.34 2.34
N HIS A 221 1.04 22.40 1.00
CA HIS A 221 2.13 22.16 0.06
C HIS A 221 3.36 23.04 0.36
N PHE A 222 3.16 24.36 0.44
CA PHE A 222 4.27 25.28 0.72
C PHE A 222 4.87 25.04 2.11
N TRP A 223 4.03 24.82 3.11
CA TRP A 223 4.50 24.52 4.47
C TRP A 223 5.38 23.26 4.50
N LEU A 224 4.93 22.15 3.86
CA LEU A 224 5.71 20.91 3.81
C LEU A 224 7.02 21.07 3.04
N ARG A 225 7.04 21.87 1.97
CA ARG A 225 8.27 22.14 1.22
C ARG A 225 9.30 22.92 2.04
N VAL A 226 8.85 23.92 2.80
CA VAL A 226 9.74 24.79 3.57
C VAL A 226 10.15 24.14 4.90
N ALA A 227 9.21 23.60 5.66
CA ALA A 227 9.48 23.10 7.01
C ALA A 227 10.07 21.68 7.03
N TYR A 228 9.78 20.86 5.99
CA TYR A 228 10.13 19.44 5.94
C TYR A 228 10.85 19.02 4.65
N HIS A 229 11.46 19.97 3.94
CA HIS A 229 12.20 19.73 2.69
C HIS A 229 11.45 18.87 1.69
N GLY A 230 10.12 19.09 1.57
CA GLY A 230 9.26 18.29 0.72
C GLY A 230 9.66 18.33 -0.76
N VAL A 231 9.90 17.16 -1.37
CA VAL A 231 10.21 17.03 -2.80
C VAL A 231 8.91 16.89 -3.58
N TRP A 232 8.72 17.78 -4.56
CA TRP A 232 7.53 17.84 -5.38
C TRP A 232 7.87 17.98 -6.86
N SER A 233 7.06 17.34 -7.73
CA SER A 233 7.11 17.49 -9.18
C SER A 233 5.70 17.62 -9.75
N ILE A 234 5.54 18.40 -10.82
CA ILE A 234 4.27 18.55 -11.53
C ILE A 234 3.77 17.21 -12.11
N ASP A 235 4.68 16.27 -12.36
CA ASP A 235 4.35 14.93 -12.87
C ASP A 235 3.47 14.14 -11.92
N GLN A 236 3.39 14.53 -10.62
CA GLN A 236 2.48 13.92 -9.67
C GLN A 236 1.00 14.02 -10.09
N ALA A 237 0.65 15.02 -10.90
CA ALA A 237 -0.71 15.18 -11.41
C ALA A 237 -1.17 13.98 -12.27
N TRP A 238 -0.25 13.25 -12.92
CA TRP A 238 -0.57 12.03 -13.67
C TRP A 238 -1.11 10.90 -12.79
N PHE A 239 -0.84 10.94 -11.49
CA PHE A 239 -1.30 9.95 -10.51
C PHE A 239 -2.69 10.27 -9.94
N ALA A 240 -3.29 11.39 -10.30
CA ALA A 240 -4.58 11.85 -9.77
C ALA A 240 -5.76 10.89 -10.03
N THR A 241 -5.65 10.03 -11.05
CA THR A 241 -6.66 9.00 -11.36
C THR A 241 -6.53 7.75 -10.50
N GLY A 242 -5.35 7.46 -9.94
CA GLY A 242 -5.02 6.21 -9.26
C GLY A 242 -4.74 5.03 -10.19
N ALA A 243 -4.86 5.18 -11.52
CA ALA A 243 -4.56 4.11 -12.47
C ALA A 243 -3.07 3.69 -12.45
N ASN A 244 -2.17 4.61 -12.05
CA ASN A 244 -0.74 4.35 -11.83
C ASN A 244 -0.47 3.20 -10.88
N GLN A 245 -1.43 2.81 -10.04
CA GLN A 245 -1.32 1.63 -9.17
C GLN A 245 -1.08 0.32 -9.96
N LEU A 246 -1.43 0.29 -11.25
CA LEU A 246 -1.18 -0.87 -12.10
C LEU A 246 0.23 -0.85 -12.74
N LEU A 247 0.99 0.25 -12.63
CA LEU A 247 2.38 0.32 -13.10
C LEU A 247 3.31 -0.27 -12.03
N LEU A 248 3.75 -1.52 -12.24
CA LEU A 248 4.58 -2.25 -11.28
C LEU A 248 6.05 -2.31 -11.74
N PHE A 249 6.56 -3.50 -11.96
CA PHE A 249 7.99 -3.79 -12.08
C PHE A 249 8.61 -3.50 -13.45
N ASP A 250 7.82 -3.51 -14.54
CA ASP A 250 8.34 -3.32 -15.90
C ASP A 250 7.30 -2.76 -16.88
N ARG A 251 7.73 -2.49 -18.11
CA ARG A 251 6.89 -1.84 -19.14
C ARG A 251 5.64 -2.61 -19.55
N LYS A 252 5.56 -3.94 -19.36
CA LYS A 252 4.36 -4.72 -19.73
C LYS A 252 3.13 -4.28 -18.96
N TYR A 253 3.32 -3.76 -17.75
CA TYR A 253 2.23 -3.25 -16.91
C TYR A 253 1.58 -1.97 -17.47
N SER A 254 2.19 -1.31 -18.46
CA SER A 254 1.54 -0.20 -19.19
C SER A 254 0.29 -0.66 -19.95
N VAL A 255 0.18 -1.94 -20.32
CA VAL A 255 -0.99 -2.47 -21.04
C VAL A 255 -2.25 -2.47 -20.15
N PRO A 256 -2.29 -3.15 -18.98
CA PRO A 256 -3.44 -3.08 -18.10
C PRO A 256 -3.70 -1.66 -17.57
N TYR A 257 -2.67 -0.86 -17.33
CA TYR A 257 -2.81 0.57 -17.01
C TYR A 257 -3.58 1.34 -18.08
N ALA A 258 -3.15 1.24 -19.35
CA ALA A 258 -3.78 1.93 -20.46
C ALA A 258 -5.24 1.48 -20.69
N LEU A 259 -5.51 0.18 -20.55
CA LEU A 259 -6.86 -0.36 -20.65
C LEU A 259 -7.78 0.17 -19.54
N LEU A 260 -7.30 0.18 -18.29
CA LEU A 260 -8.05 0.73 -17.16
C LEU A 260 -8.35 2.22 -17.37
N LEU A 261 -7.33 2.99 -17.75
CA LEU A 261 -7.47 4.43 -18.00
C LEU A 261 -8.43 4.70 -19.15
N ALA A 262 -8.32 3.96 -20.26
CA ALA A 262 -9.23 4.09 -21.39
C ALA A 262 -10.69 3.80 -21.00
N ALA A 263 -10.95 2.73 -20.26
CA ALA A 263 -12.28 2.41 -19.76
C ALA A 263 -12.83 3.54 -18.86
N TRP A 264 -12.02 4.06 -17.95
CA TRP A 264 -12.43 5.16 -17.07
C TRP A 264 -12.68 6.45 -17.81
N VAL A 265 -11.87 6.80 -18.81
CA VAL A 265 -12.10 7.95 -19.69
C VAL A 265 -13.41 7.79 -20.49
N MET A 266 -13.68 6.61 -21.06
CA MET A 266 -14.95 6.35 -21.75
C MET A 266 -16.15 6.50 -20.84
N MET A 267 -16.07 6.00 -19.58
CA MET A 267 -17.14 6.13 -18.60
C MET A 267 -17.32 7.58 -18.13
N LEU A 268 -16.24 8.33 -17.93
CA LEU A 268 -16.31 9.78 -17.64
C LEU A 268 -16.95 10.54 -18.77
N TRP A 269 -16.60 10.21 -20.02
CA TRP A 269 -17.24 10.79 -21.20
C TRP A 269 -18.74 10.47 -21.24
N GLY A 270 -19.14 9.24 -20.91
CA GLY A 270 -20.55 8.84 -20.73
C GLY A 270 -21.24 9.70 -19.70
N LEU A 271 -20.63 9.90 -18.52
CA LEU A 271 -21.14 10.74 -17.43
C LEU A 271 -21.37 12.19 -17.90
N VAL A 272 -20.42 12.76 -18.66
CA VAL A 272 -20.53 14.13 -19.19
C VAL A 272 -21.64 14.24 -20.23
N LYS A 273 -21.86 13.20 -21.05
CA LYS A 273 -22.97 13.17 -22.02
C LYS A 273 -24.35 13.00 -21.39
N GLU A 274 -24.45 12.17 -20.35
CA GLU A 274 -25.72 11.88 -19.67
C GLU A 274 -26.17 13.02 -18.75
N ARG A 275 -25.21 13.78 -18.21
CA ARG A 275 -25.48 14.85 -17.25
C ARG A 275 -24.96 16.19 -17.74
N ARG A 276 -25.70 17.26 -17.45
CA ARG A 276 -25.18 18.63 -17.66
C ARG A 276 -23.94 18.82 -16.78
N LEU A 277 -22.90 19.44 -17.31
CA LEU A 277 -21.63 19.70 -16.62
C LEU A 277 -21.84 20.32 -15.23
N ARG A 278 -22.79 21.26 -15.10
CA ARG A 278 -23.16 21.88 -13.81
C ARG A 278 -23.64 20.87 -12.78
N ALA A 279 -24.36 19.80 -13.20
CA ALA A 279 -24.82 18.76 -12.30
C ALA A 279 -23.68 17.87 -11.81
N ILE A 280 -22.68 17.59 -12.65
CA ILE A 280 -21.49 16.83 -12.28
C ILE A 280 -20.65 17.61 -11.30
N VAL A 281 -20.36 18.87 -11.59
CA VAL A 281 -19.51 19.73 -10.74
C VAL A 281 -20.19 20.00 -9.39
N GLY A 282 -21.52 20.05 -9.33
CA GLY A 282 -22.30 20.15 -8.11
C GLY A 282 -22.42 18.85 -7.29
N ASP A 283 -22.00 17.70 -7.86
CA ASP A 283 -22.09 16.40 -7.17
C ASP A 283 -20.97 16.27 -6.12
N LEU A 284 -21.35 15.93 -4.90
CA LEU A 284 -20.41 15.77 -3.78
C LEU A 284 -19.37 14.67 -4.05
N MET A 285 -19.69 13.61 -4.80
CA MET A 285 -18.72 12.56 -5.09
C MET A 285 -17.64 13.07 -6.05
N PHE A 286 -18.02 13.87 -7.05
CA PHE A 286 -17.06 14.55 -7.93
C PHE A 286 -16.14 15.48 -7.13
N GLN A 287 -16.69 16.28 -6.22
CA GLN A 287 -15.89 17.21 -5.39
C GLN A 287 -14.95 16.47 -4.45
N ARG A 288 -15.37 15.34 -3.87
CA ARG A 288 -14.51 14.46 -3.05
C ARG A 288 -13.35 13.90 -3.85
N TRP A 289 -13.64 13.40 -5.06
CA TRP A 289 -12.57 12.93 -5.96
C TRP A 289 -11.65 14.08 -6.38
N LEU A 290 -12.19 15.26 -6.73
CA LEU A 290 -11.40 16.44 -7.07
C LEU A 290 -10.42 16.84 -5.95
N LEU A 291 -10.87 16.84 -4.69
CA LEU A 291 -10.01 17.13 -3.55
C LEU A 291 -8.95 16.05 -3.32
N ALA A 292 -9.29 14.78 -3.51
CA ALA A 292 -8.31 13.69 -3.45
C ALA A 292 -7.28 13.81 -4.58
N ALA A 293 -7.71 14.13 -5.80
CA ALA A 293 -6.84 14.37 -6.95
C ALA A 293 -5.93 15.61 -6.73
N ALA A 294 -6.47 16.68 -6.14
CA ALA A 294 -5.69 17.86 -5.75
C ALA A 294 -4.63 17.50 -4.69
N ALA A 295 -4.98 16.69 -3.69
CA ALA A 295 -4.01 16.22 -2.69
C ALA A 295 -2.89 15.40 -3.34
N VAL A 296 -3.19 14.48 -4.25
CA VAL A 296 -2.19 13.72 -5.04
C VAL A 296 -1.26 14.66 -5.79
N SER A 297 -1.82 15.69 -6.43
CA SER A 297 -1.05 16.61 -7.28
C SER A 297 -0.21 17.61 -6.49
N MET A 298 -0.63 17.97 -5.27
CA MET A 298 -0.02 19.06 -4.50
C MET A 298 0.86 18.60 -3.33
N ILE A 299 0.49 17.50 -2.64
CA ILE A 299 1.30 17.06 -1.49
C ILE A 299 2.64 16.50 -1.99
N PRO A 300 3.79 16.92 -1.41
CA PRO A 300 5.09 16.42 -1.82
C PRO A 300 5.18 14.89 -1.80
N ALA A 301 5.87 14.30 -2.79
CA ALA A 301 6.04 12.85 -2.91
C ALA A 301 6.95 12.28 -1.82
N ILE A 302 7.91 13.11 -1.35
CA ILE A 302 8.87 12.77 -0.29
C ILE A 302 8.83 13.89 0.75
N ILE A 303 8.79 13.52 2.03
CA ILE A 303 8.75 14.46 3.16
C ILE A 303 9.78 13.97 4.19
N THR A 304 10.74 14.83 4.55
CA THR A 304 11.79 14.52 5.51
C THR A 304 11.41 15.01 6.90
N PHE A 305 11.16 14.10 7.84
CA PHE A 305 10.91 14.44 9.23
C PHE A 305 12.20 14.31 10.05
N PRO A 306 12.60 15.34 10.83
CA PRO A 306 13.89 15.32 11.53
C PRO A 306 14.08 14.16 12.53
N GLN A 307 12.99 13.60 13.05
CA GLN A 307 13.02 12.50 14.01
C GLN A 307 13.26 11.12 13.39
N TYR A 308 13.20 11.01 12.07
CA TYR A 308 13.39 9.76 11.35
C TYR A 308 14.62 9.82 10.45
N ALA A 309 15.38 8.74 10.34
CA ALA A 309 16.48 8.64 9.39
C ALA A 309 15.95 8.42 7.96
N LEU A 310 14.88 7.62 7.81
CA LEU A 310 14.23 7.38 6.53
C LEU A 310 13.16 8.46 6.25
N PRO A 311 13.16 9.15 5.09
CA PRO A 311 12.09 10.07 4.72
C PRO A 311 10.79 9.31 4.42
N LEU A 312 9.65 9.97 4.65
CA LEU A 312 8.35 9.48 4.18
C LEU A 312 8.29 9.59 2.67
N SER A 313 8.46 8.49 1.97
CA SER A 313 8.46 8.39 0.50
C SER A 313 7.15 7.85 -0.07
N PHE A 314 7.00 7.95 -1.39
CA PHE A 314 5.83 7.48 -2.15
C PHE A 314 4.48 8.06 -1.65
N VAL A 315 4.47 9.27 -1.06
CA VAL A 315 3.24 9.90 -0.55
C VAL A 315 2.21 10.06 -1.68
N THR A 316 2.63 10.49 -2.86
CA THR A 316 1.78 10.61 -4.04
C THR A 316 1.15 9.28 -4.44
N SER A 317 1.95 8.19 -4.53
CA SER A 317 1.46 6.86 -4.85
C SER A 317 0.51 6.32 -3.78
N ARG A 318 0.76 6.63 -2.51
CA ARG A 318 -0.14 6.28 -1.40
C ARG A 318 -1.49 6.99 -1.54
N LEU A 319 -1.50 8.31 -1.77
CA LEU A 319 -2.73 9.09 -1.92
C LEU A 319 -3.48 8.74 -3.21
N SER A 320 -2.78 8.38 -4.30
CA SER A 320 -3.39 8.02 -5.58
C SER A 320 -4.26 6.78 -5.48
N LEU A 321 -3.94 5.83 -4.60
CA LEU A 321 -4.78 4.66 -4.34
C LEU A 321 -6.17 5.08 -3.80
N GLY A 322 -6.21 6.02 -2.87
CA GLY A 322 -7.46 6.61 -2.37
C GLY A 322 -8.24 7.37 -3.44
N ALA A 323 -7.54 8.16 -4.27
CA ALA A 323 -8.13 8.89 -5.38
C ALA A 323 -8.74 7.93 -6.42
N GLY A 324 -8.07 6.81 -6.73
CA GLY A 324 -8.57 5.78 -7.65
C GLY A 324 -9.86 5.12 -7.18
N VAL A 325 -9.97 4.81 -5.88
CA VAL A 325 -11.22 4.26 -5.31
C VAL A 325 -12.35 5.28 -5.35
N LEU A 326 -12.08 6.57 -5.09
CA LEU A 326 -13.09 7.63 -5.22
C LEU A 326 -13.50 7.88 -6.67
N LEU A 327 -12.57 7.77 -7.63
CA LEU A 327 -12.90 7.81 -9.04
C LEU A 327 -13.79 6.64 -9.45
N ALA A 328 -13.48 5.42 -9.01
CA ALA A 328 -14.32 4.25 -9.22
C ALA A 328 -15.73 4.46 -8.62
N ALA A 329 -15.83 5.10 -7.44
CA ALA A 329 -17.12 5.46 -6.81
C ALA A 329 -17.90 6.52 -7.62
N LEU A 330 -17.22 7.47 -8.24
CA LEU A 330 -17.83 8.43 -9.16
C LEU A 330 -18.35 7.75 -10.43
N LEU A 331 -17.52 6.87 -11.01
CA LEU A 331 -17.86 6.12 -12.24
C LEU A 331 -18.98 5.11 -12.02
N ALA A 332 -19.14 4.55 -10.82
CA ALA A 332 -20.24 3.67 -10.47
C ALA A 332 -21.62 4.36 -10.56
N GLN A 333 -21.66 5.68 -10.72
CA GLN A 333 -22.92 6.41 -10.93
C GLN A 333 -23.45 6.31 -12.38
N VAL A 334 -22.65 5.82 -13.31
CA VAL A 334 -23.03 5.65 -14.73
C VAL A 334 -23.42 4.18 -14.98
N GLN A 335 -24.30 3.97 -15.97
CA GLN A 335 -24.56 2.64 -16.51
C GLN A 335 -23.48 2.32 -17.56
N PRO A 336 -22.54 1.40 -17.27
CA PRO A 336 -21.46 1.12 -18.22
C PRO A 336 -21.99 0.34 -19.42
N LYS A 337 -21.49 0.67 -20.58
CA LYS A 337 -21.74 -0.07 -21.81
C LYS A 337 -21.01 -1.43 -21.78
N ARG A 338 -21.47 -2.35 -22.63
CA ARG A 338 -20.87 -3.69 -22.72
C ARG A 338 -19.35 -3.63 -22.99
N GLY A 339 -18.91 -2.74 -23.88
CA GLY A 339 -17.50 -2.58 -24.21
C GLY A 339 -16.65 -2.13 -23.01
N GLU A 340 -17.14 -1.16 -22.22
CA GLU A 340 -16.45 -0.68 -21.02
C GLU A 340 -16.27 -1.79 -19.96
N LYS A 341 -17.31 -2.61 -19.76
CA LYS A 341 -17.22 -3.79 -18.85
C LYS A 341 -16.17 -4.80 -19.33
N VAL A 342 -16.14 -5.07 -20.64
CA VAL A 342 -15.15 -5.98 -21.23
C VAL A 342 -13.74 -5.44 -21.03
N VAL A 343 -13.50 -4.14 -21.32
CA VAL A 343 -12.17 -3.52 -21.18
C VAL A 343 -11.70 -3.53 -19.71
N LEU A 344 -12.59 -3.21 -18.74
CA LEU A 344 -12.27 -3.28 -17.31
C LEU A 344 -11.88 -4.71 -16.90
N THR A 345 -12.65 -5.71 -17.35
CA THR A 345 -12.36 -7.12 -17.04
C THR A 345 -11.04 -7.57 -17.66
N LEU A 346 -10.79 -7.22 -18.94
CA LEU A 346 -9.52 -7.54 -19.61
C LEU A 346 -8.33 -6.89 -18.94
N SER A 347 -8.45 -5.61 -18.53
CA SER A 347 -7.42 -4.91 -17.77
C SER A 347 -7.03 -5.70 -16.52
N ALA A 348 -8.01 -6.11 -15.72
CA ALA A 348 -7.76 -6.88 -14.50
C ALA A 348 -7.17 -8.27 -14.80
N LEU A 349 -7.70 -9.00 -15.76
CA LEU A 349 -7.19 -10.34 -16.12
C LEU A 349 -5.74 -10.29 -16.61
N ILE A 350 -5.38 -9.32 -17.46
CA ILE A 350 -4.02 -9.12 -17.95
C ILE A 350 -3.10 -8.73 -16.78
N PHE A 351 -3.56 -7.82 -15.91
CA PHE A 351 -2.82 -7.41 -14.73
C PHE A 351 -2.50 -8.61 -13.83
N PHE A 352 -3.50 -9.39 -13.44
CA PHE A 352 -3.30 -10.56 -12.60
C PHE A 352 -2.49 -11.67 -13.29
N GLY A 353 -2.62 -11.84 -14.59
CA GLY A 353 -1.76 -12.75 -15.36
C GLY A 353 -0.28 -12.37 -15.29
N PHE A 354 0.04 -11.08 -15.36
CA PHE A 354 1.41 -10.59 -15.19
C PHE A 354 1.90 -10.73 -13.74
N VAL A 355 1.08 -10.35 -12.76
CA VAL A 355 1.42 -10.49 -11.34
C VAL A 355 1.69 -11.96 -10.98
N PHE A 356 0.85 -12.90 -11.45
CA PHE A 356 1.04 -14.32 -11.22
C PHE A 356 2.37 -14.84 -11.78
N ARG A 357 2.70 -14.47 -13.03
CA ARG A 357 3.96 -14.89 -13.68
C ARG A 357 5.20 -14.30 -13.01
N ASP A 358 5.12 -13.04 -12.60
CA ASP A 358 6.23 -12.40 -11.89
C ASP A 358 6.40 -12.99 -10.50
N ALA A 359 5.32 -13.18 -9.75
CA ALA A 359 5.35 -13.83 -8.44
C ALA A 359 5.95 -15.26 -8.54
N GLN A 360 5.62 -16.03 -9.58
CA GLN A 360 6.20 -17.34 -9.80
C GLN A 360 7.71 -17.30 -10.02
N LYS A 361 8.20 -16.34 -10.81
CA LYS A 361 9.64 -16.17 -11.05
C LYS A 361 10.38 -15.78 -9.77
N LEU A 362 9.84 -14.82 -9.02
CA LEU A 362 10.43 -14.36 -7.77
C LEU A 362 10.45 -15.46 -6.71
N ASN A 363 9.36 -16.25 -6.60
CA ASN A 363 9.33 -17.39 -5.69
C ASN A 363 10.44 -18.42 -5.98
N ARG A 364 10.76 -18.70 -7.26
CA ARG A 364 11.87 -19.60 -7.62
C ARG A 364 13.23 -19.07 -7.18
N ILE A 365 13.44 -17.75 -7.22
CA ILE A 365 14.69 -17.13 -6.73
C ILE A 365 14.74 -17.27 -5.21
N GLU A 366 13.64 -17.05 -4.52
CA GLU A 366 13.58 -17.19 -3.06
C GLU A 366 13.69 -18.65 -2.60
N ASP A 367 13.28 -19.64 -3.42
CA ASP A 367 13.55 -21.05 -3.13
C ASP A 367 15.07 -21.34 -3.12
N GLN A 368 15.81 -20.75 -4.07
CA GLN A 368 17.27 -20.85 -4.07
C GLN A 368 17.89 -20.08 -2.90
N LEU A 369 17.34 -18.91 -2.57
CA LEU A 369 17.79 -18.10 -1.45
C LEU A 369 17.69 -18.87 -0.14
N ASP A 370 16.58 -19.55 0.12
CA ASP A 370 16.42 -20.38 1.31
C ASP A 370 17.46 -21.51 1.39
N VAL A 371 17.78 -22.14 0.24
CA VAL A 371 18.84 -23.18 0.18
C VAL A 371 20.21 -22.61 0.50
N VAL A 372 20.56 -21.46 -0.08
CA VAL A 372 21.87 -20.81 0.14
C VAL A 372 21.98 -20.35 1.60
N VAL A 373 20.95 -19.69 2.14
CA VAL A 373 20.95 -19.23 3.54
C VAL A 373 21.04 -20.39 4.53
N ALA A 374 20.37 -21.51 4.26
CA ALA A 374 20.43 -22.70 5.13
C ALA A 374 21.82 -23.33 5.22
N GLN A 375 22.73 -23.07 4.26
CA GLN A 375 24.12 -23.55 4.26
C GLN A 375 25.05 -22.65 5.07
N LEU A 376 24.64 -21.41 5.39
CA LEU A 376 25.44 -20.49 6.18
C LEU A 376 25.46 -20.92 7.66
N PRO A 377 26.50 -20.55 8.42
CA PRO A 377 26.54 -20.82 9.85
C PRO A 377 25.34 -20.21 10.58
N ARG A 378 24.79 -20.92 11.57
CA ARG A 378 23.69 -20.38 12.39
C ARG A 378 24.13 -19.12 13.13
N ASN A 379 23.19 -18.19 13.27
CA ASN A 379 23.40 -16.87 13.89
C ASN A 379 24.43 -15.99 13.18
N SER A 380 24.80 -16.31 11.93
CA SER A 380 25.66 -15.45 11.13
C SER A 380 24.99 -14.15 10.74
N ARG A 381 25.78 -13.12 10.48
CA ARG A 381 25.34 -11.86 9.87
C ARG A 381 25.31 -11.99 8.35
N VAL A 382 24.20 -11.63 7.74
CA VAL A 382 23.99 -11.76 6.30
C VAL A 382 23.54 -10.42 5.71
N ILE A 383 24.20 -9.99 4.65
CA ILE A 383 23.80 -8.85 3.82
C ILE A 383 23.15 -9.39 2.55
N GLY A 384 21.98 -8.88 2.19
CA GLY A 384 21.30 -9.20 0.94
C GLY A 384 21.55 -8.14 -0.11
N PHE A 385 22.03 -8.54 -1.32
CA PHE A 385 22.18 -7.67 -2.49
C PHE A 385 21.55 -8.33 -3.72
N LEU A 386 20.20 -8.44 -3.71
CA LEU A 386 19.42 -9.16 -4.72
C LEU A 386 18.81 -8.20 -5.75
N ARG A 387 19.63 -7.38 -6.40
CA ARG A 387 19.17 -6.40 -7.39
C ARG A 387 18.94 -7.05 -8.75
N ILE A 388 17.72 -6.91 -9.27
CA ILE A 388 17.40 -7.23 -10.66
C ILE A 388 17.57 -5.93 -11.47
N PRO A 389 18.55 -5.84 -12.38
CA PRO A 389 18.72 -4.69 -13.25
C PRO A 389 17.42 -4.38 -14.02
N SER A 390 17.25 -3.14 -14.45
CA SER A 390 16.10 -2.68 -15.25
C SER A 390 14.75 -2.60 -14.53
N LYS A 391 14.64 -2.93 -13.25
CA LYS A 391 13.38 -2.75 -12.50
C LYS A 391 13.44 -1.48 -11.67
N PRO A 392 12.46 -0.56 -11.82
CA PRO A 392 12.43 0.71 -11.07
C PRO A 392 12.23 0.49 -9.57
N ILE A 393 11.65 -0.66 -9.18
CA ILE A 393 11.48 -1.07 -7.79
C ILE A 393 12.08 -2.48 -7.68
N PRO A 394 13.10 -2.69 -6.80
CA PRO A 394 13.75 -3.98 -6.64
C PRO A 394 12.83 -4.95 -5.87
N PRO A 395 12.24 -5.96 -6.50
CA PRO A 395 11.23 -6.80 -5.86
C PRO A 395 11.77 -7.73 -4.78
N LEU A 396 13.09 -7.97 -4.75
CA LEU A 396 13.77 -8.86 -3.80
C LEU A 396 14.60 -8.08 -2.75
N LEU A 397 14.42 -6.77 -2.62
CA LEU A 397 15.23 -5.90 -1.77
C LEU A 397 15.38 -6.44 -0.34
N HIS A 398 14.31 -6.93 0.25
CA HIS A 398 14.29 -7.44 1.63
C HIS A 398 14.07 -8.96 1.71
N ALA A 399 14.28 -9.72 0.62
CA ALA A 399 14.01 -11.15 0.61
C ALA A 399 14.90 -11.94 1.60
N VAL A 400 16.15 -11.48 1.82
CA VAL A 400 17.07 -12.08 2.82
C VAL A 400 16.51 -11.99 4.24
N ASP A 401 15.78 -10.93 4.58
CA ASP A 401 15.17 -10.78 5.90
C ASP A 401 14.30 -11.99 6.22
N ARG A 402 13.39 -12.37 5.28
CA ARG A 402 12.52 -13.52 5.45
C ARG A 402 13.27 -14.84 5.51
N ALA A 403 14.30 -15.01 4.67
CA ALA A 403 15.11 -16.23 4.64
C ALA A 403 15.93 -16.43 5.93
N CYS A 404 16.30 -15.36 6.62
CA CYS A 404 17.04 -15.41 7.88
C CYS A 404 16.20 -15.84 9.09
N ILE A 405 14.86 -15.85 9.02
CA ILE A 405 14.01 -16.17 10.18
C ILE A 405 14.37 -17.54 10.77
N GLY A 406 14.80 -17.53 12.03
CA GLY A 406 15.17 -18.75 12.78
C GLY A 406 16.54 -19.36 12.42
N HIS A 407 17.34 -18.71 11.57
CA HIS A 407 18.64 -19.22 11.14
C HIS A 407 19.78 -18.20 11.27
N CYS A 408 19.62 -16.97 10.75
CA CYS A 408 20.65 -15.95 10.70
C CYS A 408 20.08 -14.55 11.02
N PHE A 409 20.96 -13.54 10.99
CA PHE A 409 20.53 -12.14 11.15
C PHE A 409 20.77 -11.37 9.86
N SER A 410 19.71 -10.74 9.32
CA SER A 410 19.83 -9.79 8.23
C SER A 410 20.47 -8.51 8.76
N TYR A 411 21.79 -8.38 8.47
CA TYR A 411 22.65 -7.35 9.07
C TYR A 411 22.29 -5.95 8.59
N ALA A 412 21.86 -5.81 7.34
CA ALA A 412 21.40 -4.56 6.74
C ALA A 412 19.86 -4.40 6.73
N SER A 413 19.14 -5.01 7.69
CA SER A 413 17.69 -4.77 7.84
C SER A 413 17.43 -3.30 8.17
N TYR A 414 16.64 -2.61 7.33
CA TYR A 414 16.47 -1.15 7.40
C TYR A 414 15.54 -0.68 8.52
N GLU A 415 14.58 -1.49 8.93
CA GLU A 415 13.57 -1.04 9.90
C GLU A 415 14.18 -0.61 11.24
N PRO A 416 15.11 -1.38 11.87
CA PRO A 416 15.65 -0.99 13.16
C PRO A 416 16.43 0.34 13.15
N SER A 417 17.21 0.61 12.08
CA SER A 417 18.03 1.82 11.95
C SER A 417 17.22 3.05 11.49
N SER A 418 16.12 2.85 10.74
CA SER A 418 15.30 3.94 10.18
C SER A 418 14.58 4.82 11.19
N ARG A 419 14.39 4.35 12.41
CA ARG A 419 13.62 5.01 13.49
C ARG A 419 12.13 5.23 13.19
N GLN A 420 11.57 4.53 12.18
CA GLN A 420 10.15 4.63 11.83
C GLN A 420 9.30 3.46 12.34
N PHE A 421 9.95 2.35 12.73
CA PHE A 421 9.29 1.10 13.13
C PHE A 421 9.49 0.79 14.60
N ARG A 422 8.81 -0.26 15.06
CA ARG A 422 8.78 -0.65 16.47
C ARG A 422 10.10 -1.24 16.98
N VAL A 423 10.77 -2.05 16.15
CA VAL A 423 12.11 -2.56 16.45
C VAL A 423 13.13 -1.45 16.25
N ARG A 424 14.04 -1.28 17.21
CA ARG A 424 15.09 -0.27 17.19
C ARG A 424 16.43 -0.91 17.48
N VAL A 425 17.49 -0.30 16.96
CA VAL A 425 18.86 -0.74 17.15
C VAL A 425 19.64 0.29 18.00
N ALA A 426 20.49 -0.20 18.91
CA ALA A 426 21.47 0.58 19.65
C ALA A 426 22.81 0.61 18.90
N GLU A 427 23.60 1.67 19.13
CA GLU A 427 24.98 1.72 18.63
C GLU A 427 25.77 0.48 19.08
N GLY A 428 26.58 -0.07 18.15
CA GLY A 428 27.41 -1.25 18.42
C GLY A 428 26.60 -2.56 18.50
N SER A 429 25.37 -2.61 18.01
CA SER A 429 24.62 -3.87 17.89
C SER A 429 25.44 -4.90 17.09
N PRO A 430 25.59 -6.13 17.61
CA PRO A 430 26.36 -7.15 16.90
C PRO A 430 25.57 -7.83 15.78
N ILE A 431 24.28 -7.62 15.64
CA ILE A 431 23.39 -8.38 14.75
C ILE A 431 22.68 -7.55 13.66
N VAL A 432 22.67 -6.20 13.78
CA VAL A 432 22.07 -5.28 12.81
C VAL A 432 22.90 -4.01 12.75
N MET A 433 23.09 -3.45 11.57
CA MET A 433 23.70 -2.12 11.36
C MET A 433 22.87 -1.04 12.06
N ALA A 434 23.54 -0.20 12.87
CA ALA A 434 22.88 0.86 13.62
C ALA A 434 22.68 2.13 12.80
N ASP A 435 23.60 2.41 11.87
CA ASP A 435 23.56 3.58 11.02
C ASP A 435 22.70 3.31 9.78
N TYR A 436 21.69 4.16 9.55
CA TYR A 436 20.83 4.06 8.38
C TYR A 436 21.56 4.41 7.06
N ASP A 437 22.54 5.32 7.09
CA ASP A 437 23.33 5.67 5.91
C ASP A 437 24.19 4.48 5.44
N ASP A 438 24.71 3.68 6.36
CA ASP A 438 25.38 2.41 6.03
C ASP A 438 24.40 1.43 5.35
N VAL A 439 23.18 1.28 5.89
CA VAL A 439 22.15 0.42 5.29
C VAL A 439 21.76 0.91 3.90
N ALA A 440 21.58 2.21 3.72
CA ALA A 440 21.28 2.81 2.42
C ALA A 440 22.43 2.59 1.42
N SER A 441 23.68 2.63 1.88
CA SER A 441 24.87 2.34 1.06
C SER A 441 24.92 0.87 0.64
N VAL A 442 24.45 -0.07 1.48
CA VAL A 442 24.26 -1.47 1.08
C VAL A 442 23.22 -1.60 -0.03
N GLU A 443 22.10 -0.90 0.09
CA GLU A 443 21.04 -0.94 -0.94
C GLU A 443 21.50 -0.40 -2.28
N THR A 444 22.44 0.58 -2.31
CA THR A 444 23.05 1.09 -3.55
C THR A 444 24.23 0.23 -4.04
N GLY A 445 24.80 -0.63 -3.20
CA GLY A 445 25.98 -1.43 -3.47
C GLY A 445 27.30 -0.74 -3.17
N GLU A 446 27.26 0.50 -2.67
CA GLU A 446 28.44 1.34 -2.40
C GLU A 446 29.09 1.09 -1.03
N TYR A 447 28.44 0.26 -0.20
CA TYR A 447 28.95 -0.03 1.14
C TYR A 447 30.32 -0.71 1.11
N VAL A 448 31.24 -0.16 1.90
CA VAL A 448 32.57 -0.71 2.14
C VAL A 448 32.59 -1.46 3.47
N VAL A 449 32.90 -2.74 3.45
CA VAL A 449 32.90 -3.62 4.63
C VAL A 449 33.94 -3.14 5.66
N LYS A 450 33.50 -2.92 6.89
CA LYS A 450 34.33 -2.47 8.02
C LYS A 450 34.82 -3.67 8.83
N ALA A 451 35.95 -3.55 9.53
CA ALA A 451 36.49 -4.61 10.41
C ALA A 451 35.48 -5.09 11.45
N GLY A 452 34.65 -4.18 12.01
CA GLY A 452 33.61 -4.48 13.00
C GLY A 452 32.41 -5.30 12.47
N ASP A 453 32.25 -5.38 11.14
CA ASP A 453 31.19 -6.17 10.52
C ASP A 453 31.51 -7.65 10.46
N LEU A 454 32.79 -8.01 10.56
CA LEU A 454 33.25 -9.37 10.34
C LEU A 454 32.97 -10.30 11.56
N PRO A 455 32.63 -11.58 11.34
CA PRO A 455 32.36 -12.18 10.04
C PRO A 455 30.96 -11.86 9.53
N VAL A 456 30.83 -11.53 8.24
CA VAL A 456 29.56 -11.25 7.56
C VAL A 456 29.56 -11.92 6.18
N PHE A 457 28.39 -12.38 5.75
CA PHE A 457 28.16 -13.03 4.45
C PHE A 457 27.32 -12.13 3.55
N LEU A 458 27.72 -12.03 2.28
CA LEU A 458 26.92 -11.44 1.21
C LEU A 458 26.13 -12.55 0.52
N VAL A 459 24.84 -12.31 0.29
CA VAL A 459 23.98 -13.14 -0.57
C VAL A 459 23.51 -12.25 -1.72
N TYR A 460 23.79 -12.67 -2.96
CA TYR A 460 23.59 -11.85 -4.14
C TYR A 460 23.14 -12.66 -5.34
N LEU A 461 22.63 -11.97 -6.39
CA LEU A 461 22.29 -12.61 -7.67
C LEU A 461 23.54 -12.76 -8.53
N CYS A 462 23.81 -14.00 -8.98
CA CYS A 462 24.93 -14.38 -9.81
C CYS A 462 24.48 -15.12 -11.08
N GLY A 463 25.47 -15.45 -11.94
CA GLY A 463 25.25 -16.10 -13.21
C GLY A 463 24.88 -15.12 -14.33
N PRO A 464 24.96 -15.57 -15.61
CA PRO A 464 24.81 -14.69 -16.78
C PRO A 464 23.46 -13.97 -16.84
N ASP A 465 22.40 -14.59 -16.34
CA ASP A 465 21.05 -14.02 -16.33
C ASP A 465 20.65 -13.41 -14.98
N ARG A 466 21.56 -13.36 -14.01
CA ARG A 466 21.30 -12.95 -12.61
C ARG A 466 20.04 -13.61 -12.03
N GLN A 467 19.88 -14.90 -12.29
CA GLN A 467 18.76 -15.71 -11.78
C GLN A 467 19.17 -16.78 -10.77
N GLN A 468 20.47 -16.90 -10.52
CA GLN A 468 21.02 -17.79 -9.50
C GLN A 468 21.32 -16.99 -8.24
N VAL A 469 21.30 -17.65 -7.08
CA VAL A 469 21.65 -17.05 -5.80
C VAL A 469 22.98 -17.64 -5.33
N CYS A 470 23.94 -16.75 -5.04
CA CYS A 470 25.25 -17.10 -4.53
C CYS A 470 25.48 -16.48 -3.15
N SER A 471 26.46 -17.03 -2.41
CA SER A 471 26.95 -16.43 -1.17
C SER A 471 28.47 -16.27 -1.21
N HIS A 472 28.95 -15.21 -0.55
CA HIS A 472 30.38 -14.92 -0.37
C HIS A 472 30.64 -14.45 1.05
N GLN A 473 31.70 -14.94 1.69
CA GLN A 473 32.13 -14.41 2.99
C GLN A 473 32.96 -13.15 2.75
N LEU A 474 32.44 -12.00 3.16
CA LEU A 474 33.07 -10.71 2.94
C LEU A 474 34.33 -10.52 3.77
N ARG A 475 35.24 -9.69 3.23
CA ARG A 475 36.48 -9.26 3.88
C ARG A 475 36.47 -7.75 4.09
N GLU A 476 37.25 -7.27 5.03
CA GLU A 476 37.45 -5.84 5.25
C GLU A 476 37.91 -5.14 3.97
N GLY A 477 37.32 -3.99 3.67
CA GLY A 477 37.61 -3.17 2.51
C GLY A 477 36.91 -3.60 1.21
N GLU A 478 36.19 -4.74 1.19
CA GLU A 478 35.41 -5.14 0.01
C GLU A 478 34.19 -4.24 -0.16
N VAL A 479 33.89 -3.89 -1.43
CA VAL A 479 32.69 -3.11 -1.81
C VAL A 479 31.62 -4.07 -2.32
N ILE A 480 30.40 -3.92 -1.85
CA ILE A 480 29.27 -4.85 -2.12
C ILE A 480 29.07 -5.07 -3.63
N ASP A 481 28.96 -3.98 -4.42
CA ASP A 481 28.69 -4.09 -5.87
C ASP A 481 29.88 -4.73 -6.62
N SER A 482 31.10 -4.48 -6.17
CA SER A 482 32.31 -5.07 -6.77
C SER A 482 32.36 -6.60 -6.59
N VAL A 483 31.98 -7.09 -5.40
CA VAL A 483 31.90 -8.55 -5.13
C VAL A 483 30.79 -9.19 -5.96
N ALA A 484 29.64 -8.54 -6.07
CA ALA A 484 28.50 -9.03 -6.84
C ALA A 484 28.77 -9.04 -8.36
N SER A 485 29.66 -8.16 -8.86
CA SER A 485 29.98 -8.04 -10.30
C SER A 485 31.17 -8.89 -10.76
N VAL A 486 32.12 -9.23 -9.88
CA VAL A 486 33.34 -10.06 -10.24
C VAL A 486 32.95 -11.48 -10.67
N HIS A 487 31.78 -11.97 -10.35
CA HIS A 487 31.31 -13.30 -10.72
C HIS A 487 30.38 -13.28 -11.94
N GLU A 488 30.39 -12.21 -12.74
CA GLU A 488 29.81 -12.19 -14.08
C GLU A 488 30.84 -12.87 -15.05
N PRO A 489 30.51 -14.01 -15.66
CA PRO A 489 31.33 -14.52 -16.76
C PRO A 489 31.23 -13.54 -17.94
N GLU A 490 32.37 -13.16 -18.51
CA GLU A 490 32.49 -12.36 -19.74
C GLU A 490 31.66 -12.93 -20.90
#